data_4560f371cd3f7c9bbc2929efc8116606
#
_entry.id   4560f371cd3f7c9bbc2929efc8116606
#
_cell.length_a   1.000
_cell.length_b   1.000
_cell.length_c   1.000
_cell.angle_alpha   90.00
_cell.angle_beta   90.00
_cell.angle_gamma   90.00
#
_symmetry.space_group_name_H-M   'P 1'
#
loop_
_entity.id
_entity.type
_entity.pdbx_description
1 polymer ?
#
loop_
_entity_poly.entity_id
_entity_poly.type
_entity_poly.pdbx_seq_one_letter_code
_entity_poly.pdbx_strand_id
1 'polypeptide(L)'
;MAEGEFRRCGRCRQRLPTSAFGRYGTGQQAWCRACKKEYDAEWYRANRAKRRAKVRADRQTYVAWLDALKEGRPCADCGRTYPPYVMEWHHLPGTEKKLVLGDVRGSTHGKKRIMAEIAKCELVCANCHRERTFGARAAESA
;
A
#
# COMPACT_ATOMS: atom_id res chain seq x y z
N MET A 1 13.81 46.28 13.13
CA MET A 1 13.02 45.03 13.44
C MET A 1 11.84 45.05 12.48
N ALA A 2 11.78 44.11 11.56
CA ALA A 2 10.70 44.06 10.58
C ALA A 2 9.38 43.77 11.30
N GLU A 3 8.42 44.67 11.24
CA GLU A 3 7.06 44.45 11.71
C GLU A 3 6.48 43.27 10.93
N GLY A 4 6.33 42.13 11.59
CA GLY A 4 5.81 40.92 10.97
C GLY A 4 4.39 41.18 10.48
N GLU A 5 4.11 40.89 9.21
CA GLU A 5 2.77 40.96 8.64
C GLU A 5 1.77 40.16 9.48
N PHE A 6 0.71 40.84 9.96
CA PHE A 6 -0.38 40.21 10.71
C PHE A 6 -1.59 40.00 9.82
N ARG A 7 -2.25 38.88 10.05
CA ARG A 7 -3.43 38.49 9.31
C ARG A 7 -4.55 38.02 10.24
N ARG A 8 -5.82 38.25 9.87
CA ARG A 8 -6.99 37.78 10.61
C ARG A 8 -7.35 36.35 10.22
N CYS A 9 -7.45 35.46 11.21
CA CYS A 9 -7.91 34.08 10.99
C CYS A 9 -9.41 34.06 10.67
N GLY A 10 -9.80 33.36 9.63
CA GLY A 10 -11.22 33.24 9.21
C GLY A 10 -12.08 32.48 10.20
N ARG A 11 -11.51 31.60 11.06
CA ARG A 11 -12.27 30.82 12.06
C ARG A 11 -12.31 31.49 13.45
N CYS A 12 -11.17 31.71 14.09
CA CYS A 12 -11.13 32.33 15.43
C CYS A 12 -11.17 33.85 15.43
N ARG A 13 -11.11 34.49 14.27
CA ARG A 13 -11.15 35.95 14.09
C ARG A 13 -9.99 36.71 14.73
N GLN A 14 -9.04 36.04 15.35
CA GLN A 14 -7.87 36.68 15.96
C GLN A 14 -6.92 37.20 14.87
N ARG A 15 -6.24 38.31 15.18
CA ARG A 15 -5.16 38.88 14.37
C ARG A 15 -3.84 38.24 14.81
N LEU A 16 -3.25 37.45 13.95
CA LEU A 16 -2.07 36.62 14.23
C LEU A 16 -0.97 36.87 13.21
N PRO A 17 0.30 36.67 13.59
CA PRO A 17 1.40 36.82 12.63
C PRO A 17 1.24 35.83 11.47
N THR A 18 1.66 36.17 10.28
CA THR A 18 1.55 35.34 9.08
C THR A 18 2.21 33.96 9.25
N SER A 19 3.24 33.87 10.12
CA SER A 19 3.87 32.59 10.52
C SER A 19 2.94 31.60 11.20
N ALA A 20 1.82 32.06 11.80
CA ALA A 20 0.79 31.21 12.40
C ALA A 20 -0.11 30.52 11.37
N PHE A 21 0.04 30.80 10.08
CA PHE A 21 -0.74 30.22 8.99
C PHE A 21 0.10 29.24 8.19
N GLY A 22 -0.55 28.18 7.66
CA GLY A 22 0.07 27.24 6.75
C GLY A 22 0.14 27.79 5.32
N ARG A 23 1.05 27.29 4.50
CA ARG A 23 1.08 27.56 3.06
C ARG A 23 -0.03 26.84 2.32
N TYR A 24 -0.56 27.46 1.27
CA TYR A 24 -1.51 26.87 0.33
C TYR A 24 -1.24 27.41 -1.07
N GLY A 25 -0.70 26.59 -1.94
CA GLY A 25 -0.23 27.04 -3.25
C GLY A 25 0.85 28.13 -3.09
N THR A 26 0.67 29.26 -3.80
CA THR A 26 1.53 30.44 -3.71
C THR A 26 1.20 31.35 -2.52
N GLY A 27 0.11 31.07 -1.79
CA GLY A 27 -0.37 31.89 -0.67
C GLY A 27 -0.39 31.17 0.67
N GLN A 28 -1.23 31.67 1.58
CA GLN A 28 -1.44 31.12 2.91
C GLN A 28 -2.88 30.66 3.12
N GLN A 29 -3.07 29.69 4.01
CA GLN A 29 -4.39 29.20 4.38
C GLN A 29 -5.23 30.31 5.04
N ALA A 30 -6.55 30.27 4.87
CA ALA A 30 -7.47 31.22 5.46
C ALA A 30 -7.59 31.10 6.99
N TRP A 31 -7.27 29.95 7.56
CA TRP A 31 -7.31 29.65 8.98
C TRP A 31 -5.90 29.48 9.54
N CYS A 32 -5.69 29.90 10.79
CA CYS A 32 -4.43 29.63 11.48
C CYS A 32 -4.25 28.13 11.73
N ARG A 33 -3.01 27.70 11.93
CA ARG A 33 -2.65 26.28 12.14
C ARG A 33 -3.40 25.63 13.30
N ALA A 34 -3.64 26.37 14.39
CA ALA A 34 -4.40 25.87 15.52
C ALA A 34 -5.84 25.54 15.12
N CYS A 35 -6.56 26.49 14.51
CA CYS A 35 -7.93 26.26 14.02
C CYS A 35 -8.03 25.16 12.96
N LYS A 36 -7.03 25.06 12.08
CA LYS A 36 -6.98 23.98 11.08
C LYS A 36 -6.79 22.62 11.75
N LYS A 37 -5.91 22.51 12.75
CA LYS A 37 -5.65 21.29 13.52
C LYS A 37 -6.92 20.81 14.26
N GLU A 38 -7.63 21.74 14.91
CA GLU A 38 -8.91 21.44 15.59
C GLU A 38 -9.95 20.90 14.61
N TYR A 39 -10.17 21.62 13.50
CA TYR A 39 -11.10 21.20 12.46
C TYR A 39 -10.75 19.81 11.90
N ASP A 40 -9.48 19.56 11.60
CA ASP A 40 -9.04 18.28 11.07
C ASP A 40 -9.28 17.14 12.11
N ALA A 41 -9.06 17.42 13.39
CA ALA A 41 -9.31 16.46 14.45
C ALA A 41 -10.81 16.16 14.62
N GLU A 42 -11.66 17.17 14.57
CA GLU A 42 -13.13 17.03 14.60
C GLU A 42 -13.62 16.24 13.39
N TRP A 43 -13.18 16.63 12.20
CA TRP A 43 -13.53 15.95 10.96
C TRP A 43 -13.08 14.48 10.97
N TYR A 44 -11.84 14.21 11.42
CA TYR A 44 -11.32 12.84 11.51
C TYR A 44 -12.15 12.00 12.49
N ARG A 45 -12.51 12.54 13.66
CA ARG A 45 -13.37 11.84 14.63
C ARG A 45 -14.73 11.51 14.02
N ALA A 46 -15.37 12.48 13.40
CA ALA A 46 -16.69 12.33 12.77
C ALA A 46 -16.67 11.32 11.60
N ASN A 47 -15.57 11.24 10.83
CA ASN A 47 -15.49 10.41 9.63
C ASN A 47 -14.70 9.10 9.80
N ARG A 48 -14.19 8.81 11.01
CA ARG A 48 -13.31 7.67 11.30
C ARG A 48 -13.93 6.33 10.87
N ALA A 49 -15.17 6.09 11.23
CA ALA A 49 -15.87 4.84 10.92
C ALA A 49 -16.04 4.65 9.41
N LYS A 50 -16.51 5.69 8.72
CA LYS A 50 -16.68 5.69 7.25
C LYS A 50 -15.36 5.44 6.53
N ARG A 51 -14.27 6.11 6.95
CA ARG A 51 -12.93 5.91 6.37
C ARG A 51 -12.42 4.49 6.59
N ARG A 52 -12.59 3.94 7.81
CA ARG A 52 -12.19 2.56 8.10
C ARG A 52 -12.96 1.55 7.26
N ALA A 53 -14.27 1.75 7.11
CA ALA A 53 -15.10 0.90 6.25
C ALA A 53 -14.63 0.95 4.79
N LYS A 54 -14.36 2.16 4.27
CA LYS A 54 -13.82 2.32 2.91
C LYS A 54 -12.49 1.62 2.74
N VAL A 55 -11.52 1.83 3.63
CA VAL A 55 -10.20 1.18 3.56
C VAL A 55 -10.32 -0.34 3.60
N ARG A 56 -11.24 -0.87 4.43
CA ARG A 56 -11.52 -2.33 4.49
C ARG A 56 -12.07 -2.85 3.18
N ALA A 57 -13.06 -2.17 2.60
CA ALA A 57 -13.66 -2.55 1.31
C ALA A 57 -12.65 -2.50 0.18
N ASP A 58 -11.85 -1.42 0.09
CA ASP A 58 -10.78 -1.28 -0.91
C ASP A 58 -9.75 -2.42 -0.79
N ARG A 59 -9.37 -2.77 0.45
CA ARG A 59 -8.46 -3.89 0.72
C ARG A 59 -9.07 -5.25 0.32
N GLN A 60 -10.33 -5.49 0.63
CA GLN A 60 -11.02 -6.73 0.23
C GLN A 60 -11.05 -6.88 -1.28
N THR A 61 -11.42 -5.83 -2.01
CA THR A 61 -11.40 -5.80 -3.47
C THR A 61 -10.01 -6.07 -4.03
N TYR A 62 -8.98 -5.48 -3.41
CA TYR A 62 -7.60 -5.68 -3.83
C TYR A 62 -7.11 -7.11 -3.59
N VAL A 63 -7.42 -7.69 -2.42
CA VAL A 63 -7.07 -9.10 -2.10
C VAL A 63 -7.80 -10.06 -3.04
N ALA A 64 -9.11 -9.85 -3.27
CA ALA A 64 -9.88 -10.66 -4.21
C ALA A 64 -9.28 -10.63 -5.63
N TRP A 65 -8.81 -9.46 -6.08
CA TRP A 65 -8.11 -9.36 -7.36
C TRP A 65 -6.80 -10.15 -7.38
N LEU A 66 -5.99 -10.12 -6.30
CA LEU A 66 -4.75 -10.92 -6.21
C LEU A 66 -5.06 -12.44 -6.22
N ASP A 67 -6.12 -12.85 -5.57
CA ASP A 67 -6.53 -14.27 -5.51
C ASP A 67 -7.03 -14.73 -6.87
N ALA A 68 -7.82 -13.92 -7.57
CA ALA A 68 -8.29 -14.22 -8.92
C ALA A 68 -7.15 -14.45 -9.94
N LEU A 69 -5.96 -13.85 -9.72
CA LEU A 69 -4.79 -14.10 -10.57
C LEU A 69 -4.23 -15.52 -10.44
N LYS A 70 -4.60 -16.25 -9.39
CA LYS A 70 -4.12 -17.61 -9.07
C LYS A 70 -5.21 -18.67 -9.22
N GLU A 71 -6.47 -18.24 -9.16
CA GLU A 71 -7.62 -19.14 -9.11
C GLU A 71 -7.70 -20.03 -10.34
N GLY A 72 -7.94 -21.34 -10.12
CA GLY A 72 -8.07 -22.34 -11.17
C GLY A 72 -6.78 -22.66 -11.93
N ARG A 73 -5.66 -22.02 -11.62
CA ARG A 73 -4.39 -22.25 -12.31
C ARG A 73 -3.62 -23.40 -11.67
N PRO A 74 -3.06 -24.33 -12.48
CA PRO A 74 -2.25 -25.44 -11.95
C PRO A 74 -0.87 -24.95 -11.47
N CYS A 75 -0.29 -25.67 -10.53
CA CYS A 75 1.12 -25.54 -10.15
C CYS A 75 2.02 -25.91 -11.33
N ALA A 76 3.02 -25.07 -11.63
CA ALA A 76 3.94 -25.31 -12.75
C ALA A 76 4.75 -26.61 -12.59
N ASP A 77 5.01 -27.07 -11.35
CA ASP A 77 5.82 -28.29 -11.12
C ASP A 77 4.97 -29.55 -11.02
N CYS A 78 3.99 -29.57 -10.12
CA CYS A 78 3.22 -30.81 -9.87
C CYS A 78 1.91 -30.92 -10.66
N GLY A 79 1.53 -29.87 -11.42
CA GLY A 79 0.31 -29.83 -12.22
C GLY A 79 -1.00 -29.76 -11.44
N ARG A 80 -0.96 -29.83 -10.11
CA ARG A 80 -2.17 -29.80 -9.26
C ARG A 80 -2.68 -28.39 -9.07
N THR A 81 -4.00 -28.25 -9.00
CA THR A 81 -4.67 -26.97 -8.68
C THR A 81 -4.99 -26.91 -7.20
N TYR A 82 -4.73 -25.77 -6.59
CA TYR A 82 -4.96 -25.49 -5.18
C TYR A 82 -5.68 -24.15 -5.00
N PRO A 83 -6.30 -23.92 -3.84
CA PRO A 83 -6.84 -22.60 -3.51
C PRO A 83 -5.76 -21.51 -3.59
N PRO A 84 -6.11 -20.26 -3.94
CA PRO A 84 -5.15 -19.15 -4.13
C PRO A 84 -4.18 -18.90 -2.97
N TYR A 85 -4.59 -19.20 -1.73
CA TYR A 85 -3.74 -19.04 -0.54
C TYR A 85 -2.63 -20.10 -0.40
N VAL A 86 -2.72 -21.21 -1.13
CA VAL A 86 -1.69 -22.27 -1.21
C VAL A 86 -0.73 -22.00 -2.36
N MET A 87 -1.12 -21.17 -3.32
CA MET A 87 -0.35 -20.89 -4.51
C MET A 87 0.56 -19.67 -4.32
N GLU A 88 1.78 -19.76 -4.79
CA GLU A 88 2.82 -18.73 -4.62
C GLU A 88 3.50 -18.40 -5.96
N TRP A 89 3.95 -17.15 -6.11
CA TRP A 89 4.72 -16.71 -7.26
C TRP A 89 6.20 -16.94 -7.00
N HIS A 90 6.85 -17.76 -7.81
CA HIS A 90 8.28 -18.03 -7.76
C HIS A 90 8.99 -17.33 -8.90
N HIS A 91 9.96 -16.46 -8.60
CA HIS A 91 10.73 -15.76 -9.63
C HIS A 91 11.59 -16.72 -10.43
N LEU A 92 11.58 -16.57 -11.74
CA LEU A 92 12.44 -17.34 -12.63
C LEU A 92 13.92 -16.99 -12.39
N PRO A 93 14.83 -17.98 -12.48
CA PRO A 93 16.27 -17.74 -12.39
C PRO A 93 16.72 -16.63 -13.38
N GLY A 94 17.66 -15.81 -12.97
CA GLY A 94 18.19 -14.72 -13.79
C GLY A 94 17.30 -13.49 -13.91
N THR A 95 16.11 -13.47 -13.32
CA THR A 95 15.24 -12.28 -13.32
C THR A 95 15.54 -11.37 -12.13
N GLU A 96 15.57 -10.04 -12.38
CA GLU A 96 15.73 -9.06 -11.30
C GLU A 96 14.44 -8.94 -10.49
N LYS A 97 14.51 -9.29 -9.21
CA LYS A 97 13.38 -9.17 -8.27
C LYS A 97 13.23 -7.73 -7.77
N LYS A 98 12.12 -7.07 -8.14
CA LYS A 98 11.80 -5.68 -7.73
C LYS A 98 10.73 -5.60 -6.63
N LEU A 99 9.96 -6.68 -6.44
CA LEU A 99 8.92 -6.77 -5.42
C LEU A 99 8.93 -8.16 -4.76
N VAL A 100 8.62 -8.19 -3.47
CA VAL A 100 8.29 -9.42 -2.75
C VAL A 100 6.80 -9.68 -2.91
N LEU A 101 6.42 -10.58 -3.82
CA LEU A 101 5.00 -10.83 -4.15
C LEU A 101 4.22 -11.48 -2.99
N GLY A 102 4.89 -12.11 -2.02
CA GLY A 102 4.26 -12.58 -0.78
C GLY A 102 3.69 -11.46 0.08
N ASP A 103 4.31 -10.28 0.06
CA ASP A 103 3.97 -9.16 0.93
C ASP A 103 2.97 -8.17 0.29
N VAL A 104 2.63 -8.35 -1.00
CA VAL A 104 1.78 -7.38 -1.72
C VAL A 104 0.35 -7.27 -1.18
N ARG A 105 -0.15 -8.27 -0.45
CA ARG A 105 -1.47 -8.23 0.20
C ARG A 105 -1.62 -7.09 1.22
N GLY A 106 -0.52 -6.65 1.81
CA GLY A 106 -0.46 -5.52 2.77
C GLY A 106 0.05 -4.21 2.16
N SER A 107 0.44 -4.22 0.89
CA SER A 107 1.12 -3.10 0.26
C SER A 107 0.17 -2.14 -0.47
N THR A 108 0.71 -0.98 -0.85
CA THR A 108 0.03 0.04 -1.68
C THR A 108 0.54 0.03 -3.12
N HIS A 109 1.20 -1.04 -3.56
CA HIS A 109 1.72 -1.12 -4.92
C HIS A 109 0.59 -1.14 -5.96
N GLY A 110 0.76 -0.33 -7.00
CA GLY A 110 -0.21 -0.28 -8.11
C GLY A 110 -0.26 -1.60 -8.89
N LYS A 111 -1.44 -1.98 -9.36
CA LYS A 111 -1.68 -3.22 -10.12
C LYS A 111 -0.71 -3.41 -11.28
N LYS A 112 -0.41 -2.34 -12.05
CA LYS A 112 0.55 -2.39 -13.18
C LYS A 112 1.93 -2.88 -12.74
N ARG A 113 2.43 -2.40 -11.60
CA ARG A 113 3.74 -2.80 -11.06
C ARG A 113 3.75 -4.26 -10.60
N ILE A 114 2.66 -4.70 -9.98
CA ILE A 114 2.50 -6.10 -9.56
C ILE A 114 2.44 -7.03 -10.77
N MET A 115 1.66 -6.70 -11.79
CA MET A 115 1.58 -7.51 -13.02
C MET A 115 2.92 -7.60 -13.74
N ALA A 116 3.70 -6.51 -13.77
CA ALA A 116 5.04 -6.52 -14.34
C ALA A 116 6.01 -7.43 -13.57
N GLU A 117 5.82 -7.56 -12.24
CA GLU A 117 6.62 -8.49 -11.43
C GLU A 117 6.16 -9.94 -11.60
N ILE A 118 4.84 -10.17 -11.63
CA ILE A 118 4.25 -11.51 -11.88
C ILE A 118 4.71 -12.09 -13.24
N ALA A 119 4.88 -11.25 -14.25
CA ALA A 119 5.35 -11.68 -15.56
C ALA A 119 6.77 -12.32 -15.54
N LYS A 120 7.53 -12.15 -14.46
CA LYS A 120 8.84 -12.76 -14.22
C LYS A 120 8.79 -14.03 -13.38
N CYS A 121 7.58 -14.50 -13.05
CA CYS A 121 7.36 -15.58 -12.10
C CYS A 121 6.56 -16.71 -12.70
N GLU A 122 6.75 -17.89 -12.15
CA GLU A 122 5.86 -19.03 -12.31
C GLU A 122 4.96 -19.19 -11.10
N LEU A 123 3.76 -19.72 -11.30
CA LEU A 123 2.84 -20.04 -10.24
C LEU A 123 3.09 -21.46 -9.77
N VAL A 124 3.48 -21.64 -8.51
CA VAL A 124 3.76 -22.93 -7.90
C VAL A 124 2.99 -23.08 -6.58
N CYS A 125 2.73 -24.31 -6.14
CA CYS A 125 2.18 -24.51 -4.80
C CYS A 125 3.26 -24.34 -3.72
N ALA A 126 2.85 -24.09 -2.48
CA ALA A 126 3.77 -23.85 -1.35
C ALA A 126 4.79 -24.98 -1.14
N ASN A 127 4.42 -26.25 -1.39
CA ASN A 127 5.35 -27.38 -1.27
C ASN A 127 6.41 -27.33 -2.38
N CYS A 128 6.01 -27.21 -3.64
CA CYS A 128 6.96 -27.11 -4.75
C CYS A 128 7.83 -25.85 -4.64
N HIS A 129 7.28 -24.74 -4.12
CA HIS A 129 8.06 -23.53 -3.85
C HIS A 129 9.15 -23.77 -2.81
N ARG A 130 8.86 -24.54 -1.75
CA ARG A 130 9.86 -24.94 -0.76
C ARG A 130 10.92 -25.86 -1.36
N GLU A 131 10.53 -26.85 -2.17
CA GLU A 131 11.48 -27.71 -2.89
C GLU A 131 12.44 -26.90 -3.77
N ARG A 132 11.93 -25.95 -4.56
CA ARG A 132 12.78 -25.04 -5.35
C ARG A 132 13.72 -24.20 -4.49
N THR A 133 13.29 -23.79 -3.30
CA THR A 133 14.06 -22.87 -2.43
C THR A 133 15.10 -23.61 -1.58
N PHE A 134 14.78 -24.79 -1.08
CA PHE A 134 15.59 -25.50 -0.11
C PHE A 134 16.18 -26.81 -0.64
N GLY A 135 15.53 -27.45 -1.61
CA GLY A 135 16.02 -28.70 -2.20
C GLY A 135 17.36 -28.52 -2.90
N ALA A 136 17.55 -27.42 -3.62
CA ALA A 136 18.84 -27.07 -4.23
C ALA A 136 19.95 -26.93 -3.18
N ARG A 137 19.68 -26.29 -2.02
CA ARG A 137 20.64 -26.14 -0.93
C ARG A 137 21.01 -27.45 -0.25
N ALA A 138 20.05 -28.37 -0.14
CA ALA A 138 20.30 -29.70 0.42
C ALA A 138 21.21 -30.53 -0.50
N ALA A 139 21.05 -30.43 -1.80
CA ALA A 139 21.90 -31.11 -2.79
C ALA A 139 23.34 -30.57 -2.84
N GLU A 140 23.55 -29.28 -2.57
CA GLU A 140 24.90 -28.67 -2.49
C GLU A 140 25.65 -29.03 -1.19
N SER A 141 24.92 -29.52 -0.16
CA SER A 141 25.49 -29.84 1.16
C SER A 141 25.71 -31.33 1.37
N ALA A 142 25.38 -32.17 0.39
CA ALA A 142 25.54 -33.63 0.40
C ALA A 142 26.73 -34.06 -0.49
#